data_197d223e354f65773323bcbdeb1e11c0
#
_entry.id   197d223e354f65773323bcbdeb1e11c0
#
_cell.length_a   1.000
_cell.length_b   1.000
_cell.length_c   1.000
_cell.angle_alpha   90.00
_cell.angle_beta   90.00
_cell.angle_gamma   90.00
#
_symmetry.space_group_name_H-M   'P 1'
#
loop_
_entity.id
_entity.type
_entity.pdbx_description
1 polymer ?
#
loop_
_entity_poly.entity_id
_entity_poly.type
_entity_poly.pdbx_seq_one_letter_code
_entity_poly.pdbx_strand_id
1 'polypeptide(L)'
;MAGTLDRQTIESIVRQIVYERFASSDCGCAPDSGGYKPNLVVSISARHVHLSDADVETLFGKGATLTKMKDLYQDGFFAAEETVMVVGPRKRMLPSVRILGPTRPASQVELAFTDGISLGIDMPVRESGNLANTPGCVLVGPKGVVELKQGVIRAERHVHMGPLDAESYGVKDKERMTLRVHANGCTTTFENLLVRVGKGIKLEVHLDTDEGNAADLEHASKVELIK
;
A
#
# COMPACT_ATOMS: atom_id res chain seq x y z
N MET A 1 11.95 42.52 0.33
CA MET A 1 10.93 41.59 0.85
C MET A 1 11.54 40.19 0.77
N ALA A 2 11.94 39.60 1.90
CA ALA A 2 12.50 38.25 1.95
C ALA A 2 11.32 37.29 1.93
N GLY A 3 11.23 36.49 0.87
CA GLY A 3 10.21 35.43 0.76
C GLY A 3 10.45 34.36 1.81
N THR A 4 9.44 34.07 2.59
CA THR A 4 9.43 32.95 3.56
C THR A 4 9.42 31.65 2.76
N LEU A 5 10.49 30.86 2.89
CA LEU A 5 10.54 29.51 2.33
C LEU A 5 9.48 28.63 3.03
N ASP A 6 8.69 27.90 2.26
CA ASP A 6 7.73 26.97 2.84
C ASP A 6 8.43 25.74 3.48
N ARG A 7 7.70 25.06 4.36
CA ARG A 7 8.25 23.94 5.14
C ARG A 7 8.77 22.80 4.26
N GLN A 8 8.11 22.50 3.14
CA GLN A 8 8.52 21.42 2.24
C GLN A 8 9.84 21.75 1.53
N THR A 9 10.03 23.02 1.13
CA THR A 9 11.28 23.51 0.55
C THR A 9 12.42 23.43 1.56
N ILE A 10 12.17 23.80 2.83
CA ILE A 10 13.17 23.69 3.90
C ILE A 10 13.54 22.23 4.17
N GLU A 11 12.56 21.34 4.29
CA GLU A 11 12.81 19.90 4.49
C GLU A 11 13.59 19.27 3.33
N SER A 12 13.31 19.66 2.08
CA SER A 12 14.05 19.21 0.90
C SER A 12 15.50 19.66 0.94
N ILE A 13 15.74 20.94 1.25
CA ILE A 13 17.09 21.52 1.35
C ILE A 13 17.88 20.87 2.50
N VAL A 14 17.26 20.67 3.66
CA VAL A 14 17.89 20.00 4.80
C VAL A 14 18.26 18.56 4.47
N ARG A 15 17.37 17.79 3.82
CA ARG A 15 17.66 16.43 3.36
C ARG A 15 18.82 16.41 2.38
N GLN A 16 18.88 17.35 1.44
CA GLN A 16 19.94 17.44 0.46
C GLN A 16 21.31 17.74 1.14
N ILE A 17 21.35 18.70 2.07
CA ILE A 17 22.57 19.07 2.79
C ILE A 17 23.05 17.92 3.71
N VAL A 18 22.13 17.23 4.38
CA VAL A 18 22.46 16.06 5.20
C VAL A 18 23.02 14.95 4.31
N TYR A 19 22.40 14.69 3.17
CA TYR A 19 22.87 13.69 2.22
C TYR A 19 24.26 14.01 1.68
N GLU A 20 24.52 15.27 1.27
CA GLU A 20 25.82 15.71 0.75
C GLU A 20 26.95 15.64 1.81
N ARG A 21 26.64 15.88 3.09
CA ARG A 21 27.64 15.87 4.17
C ARG A 21 27.97 14.48 4.75
N PHE A 22 27.04 13.55 4.67
CA PHE A 22 27.20 12.19 5.23
C PHE A 22 27.49 11.12 4.17
N ALA A 23 27.39 11.43 2.88
CA ALA A 23 27.76 10.54 1.79
C ALA A 23 29.27 10.47 1.52
N SER A 24 30.09 11.27 2.22
CA SER A 24 31.54 11.32 2.04
C SER A 24 32.34 10.68 3.18
N SER A 25 32.06 9.41 3.48
CA SER A 25 33.01 8.58 4.24
C SER A 25 33.35 7.33 3.44
N ASP A 26 34.58 7.34 2.98
CA ASP A 26 35.32 6.35 2.23
C ASP A 26 34.87 4.89 2.41
N CYS A 27 34.41 4.31 1.33
CA CYS A 27 34.66 2.90 1.03
C CYS A 27 35.05 2.83 -0.45
N GLY A 28 36.26 2.38 -0.73
CA GLY A 28 36.86 2.35 -2.07
C GLY A 28 36.05 1.50 -3.06
N CYS A 29 35.13 2.14 -3.74
CA CYS A 29 34.41 1.60 -4.89
C CYS A 29 34.64 2.51 -6.09
N ALA A 30 34.76 1.91 -7.27
CA ALA A 30 35.00 2.55 -8.57
C ALA A 30 34.07 3.76 -8.84
N PRO A 31 34.46 4.71 -9.75
CA PRO A 31 33.70 5.92 -9.98
C PRO A 31 32.28 5.58 -10.47
N ASP A 32 31.30 6.03 -9.70
CA ASP A 32 29.87 5.88 -9.96
C ASP A 32 29.55 6.64 -11.28
N SER A 33 29.30 5.89 -12.33
CA SER A 33 28.68 6.42 -13.54
C SER A 33 27.29 6.85 -13.13
N GLY A 34 27.01 8.16 -13.00
CA GLY A 34 25.81 8.78 -12.45
C GLY A 34 24.49 8.16 -12.89
N GLY A 35 24.24 6.93 -12.45
CA GLY A 35 23.07 6.12 -12.76
C GLY A 35 21.93 6.42 -11.80
N TYR A 36 20.71 6.25 -12.30
CA TYR A 36 19.48 6.31 -11.53
C TYR A 36 19.56 5.37 -10.31
N LYS A 37 19.28 5.90 -9.10
CA LYS A 37 19.20 5.10 -7.87
C LYS A 37 17.75 4.96 -7.45
N PRO A 38 17.17 3.75 -7.52
CA PRO A 38 15.82 3.51 -7.04
C PRO A 38 15.69 3.88 -5.56
N ASN A 39 14.63 4.61 -5.21
CA ASN A 39 14.28 4.91 -3.82
C ASN A 39 13.24 3.89 -3.34
N LEU A 40 13.70 2.76 -2.81
CA LEU A 40 12.82 1.68 -2.35
C LEU A 40 12.12 2.07 -1.06
N VAL A 41 10.78 2.08 -1.11
CA VAL A 41 9.89 2.19 0.05
C VAL A 41 9.17 0.86 0.24
N VAL A 42 9.01 0.41 1.49
CA VAL A 42 8.20 -0.75 1.84
C VAL A 42 7.12 -0.30 2.79
N SER A 43 5.86 -0.52 2.41
CA SER A 43 4.69 -0.07 3.17
C SER A 43 3.86 -1.25 3.63
N ILE A 44 3.32 -1.15 4.84
CA ILE A 44 2.28 -2.06 5.31
C ILE A 44 0.94 -1.53 4.81
N SER A 45 0.32 -2.27 3.89
CA SER A 45 -1.05 -2.07 3.46
C SER A 45 -2.00 -2.66 4.50
N ALA A 46 -2.33 -1.86 5.52
CA ALA A 46 -3.30 -2.26 6.53
C ALA A 46 -4.69 -2.48 5.89
N ARG A 47 -5.57 -3.18 6.62
CA ARG A 47 -6.95 -3.40 6.17
C ARG A 47 -7.63 -2.12 5.69
N HIS A 48 -8.26 -2.17 4.54
CA HIS A 48 -8.95 -1.02 3.96
C HIS A 48 -10.04 -1.43 2.97
N VAL A 49 -10.82 -0.46 2.55
CA VAL A 49 -11.93 -0.64 1.59
C VAL A 49 -11.78 0.35 0.45
N HIS A 50 -12.01 -0.12 -0.76
CA HIS A 50 -12.31 0.72 -1.92
C HIS A 50 -13.80 0.62 -2.22
N LEU A 51 -14.45 1.72 -2.50
CA LEU A 51 -15.89 1.76 -2.77
C LEU A 51 -16.19 2.22 -4.19
N SER A 52 -17.31 1.75 -4.72
CA SER A 52 -17.96 2.36 -5.88
C SER A 52 -18.70 3.63 -5.45
N ASP A 53 -18.95 4.55 -6.40
CA ASP A 53 -19.74 5.76 -6.12
C ASP A 53 -21.13 5.41 -5.56
N ALA A 54 -21.77 4.38 -6.10
CA ALA A 54 -23.09 3.92 -5.65
C ALA A 54 -23.05 3.43 -4.19
N ASP A 55 -21.99 2.72 -3.80
CA ASP A 55 -21.84 2.23 -2.43
C ASP A 55 -21.48 3.37 -1.46
N VAL A 56 -20.73 4.38 -1.91
CA VAL A 56 -20.51 5.60 -1.12
C VAL A 56 -21.85 6.28 -0.82
N GLU A 57 -22.70 6.49 -1.82
CA GLU A 57 -24.02 7.08 -1.58
C GLU A 57 -24.90 6.22 -0.66
N THR A 58 -24.87 4.91 -0.81
CA THR A 58 -25.63 4.00 0.05
C THR A 58 -25.18 4.08 1.50
N LEU A 59 -23.88 4.10 1.75
CA LEU A 59 -23.31 4.07 3.09
C LEU A 59 -23.30 5.43 3.80
N PHE A 60 -23.18 6.54 3.05
CA PHE A 60 -22.99 7.87 3.60
C PHE A 60 -24.11 8.85 3.24
N GLY A 61 -25.01 8.48 2.35
CA GLY A 61 -26.17 9.25 1.91
C GLY A 61 -26.04 9.76 0.47
N LYS A 62 -27.17 10.10 -0.11
CA LYS A 62 -27.26 10.56 -1.50
C LYS A 62 -26.38 11.80 -1.74
N GLY A 63 -25.56 11.77 -2.80
CA GLY A 63 -24.64 12.83 -3.16
C GLY A 63 -23.37 12.89 -2.29
N ALA A 64 -23.17 11.93 -1.37
CA ALA A 64 -21.95 11.85 -0.58
C ALA A 64 -20.74 11.54 -1.48
N THR A 65 -19.61 12.15 -1.14
CA THR A 65 -18.32 11.92 -1.75
C THR A 65 -17.28 11.67 -0.66
N LEU A 66 -16.17 11.02 -1.00
CA LEU A 66 -15.09 10.78 -0.04
C LEU A 66 -14.32 12.07 0.26
N THR A 67 -14.12 12.35 1.53
CA THR A 67 -13.32 13.49 2.03
C THR A 67 -11.87 13.06 2.21
N LYS A 68 -10.95 13.74 1.55
CA LYS A 68 -9.53 13.41 1.67
C LYS A 68 -8.99 13.81 3.05
N MET A 69 -8.53 12.82 3.82
CA MET A 69 -7.83 13.02 5.09
C MET A 69 -6.32 13.25 4.88
N LYS A 70 -5.67 12.40 4.08
CA LYS A 70 -4.24 12.51 3.74
C LYS A 70 -3.93 11.82 2.42
N ASP A 71 -2.94 12.34 1.69
CA ASP A 71 -2.40 11.66 0.51
C ASP A 71 -1.64 10.38 0.90
N LEU A 72 -1.69 9.37 0.03
CA LEU A 72 -0.85 8.19 0.12
C LEU A 72 0.46 8.41 -0.63
N TYR A 73 1.40 7.47 -0.50
CA TYR A 73 2.69 7.58 -1.17
C TYR A 73 2.56 7.62 -2.70
N GLN A 74 1.64 6.83 -3.26
CA GLN A 74 1.31 6.87 -4.68
C GLN A 74 0.45 8.09 -5.01
N ASP A 75 0.83 8.84 -6.04
CA ASP A 75 0.12 10.06 -6.43
C ASP A 75 -1.32 9.76 -6.91
N GLY A 76 -2.25 10.62 -6.52
CA GLY A 76 -3.67 10.48 -6.86
C GLY A 76 -4.47 9.57 -5.93
N PHE A 77 -3.82 8.86 -5.00
CA PHE A 77 -4.48 8.04 -3.99
C PHE A 77 -4.47 8.74 -2.64
N PHE A 78 -5.52 8.53 -1.86
CA PHE A 78 -5.65 9.14 -0.54
C PHE A 78 -6.40 8.24 0.44
N ALA A 79 -6.14 8.42 1.73
CA ALA A 79 -6.99 7.90 2.79
C ALA A 79 -8.14 8.89 3.02
N ALA A 80 -9.37 8.40 3.02
CA ALA A 80 -10.55 9.21 3.29
C ALA A 80 -10.76 9.42 4.81
N GLU A 81 -11.50 10.45 5.20
CA GLU A 81 -11.97 10.61 6.59
C GLU A 81 -13.00 9.54 6.95
N GLU A 82 -13.76 9.10 5.97
CA GLU A 82 -14.80 8.12 6.11
C GLU A 82 -14.23 6.73 6.44
N THR A 83 -14.97 6.01 7.27
CA THR A 83 -14.71 4.62 7.62
C THR A 83 -16.00 3.82 7.57
N VAL A 84 -15.87 2.53 7.38
CA VAL A 84 -17.00 1.59 7.45
C VAL A 84 -16.70 0.48 8.43
N MET A 85 -17.75 -0.16 8.93
CA MET A 85 -17.64 -1.42 9.64
C MET A 85 -17.75 -2.58 8.63
N VAL A 86 -16.85 -3.54 8.74
CA VAL A 86 -16.88 -4.79 7.93
C VAL A 86 -17.40 -5.91 8.80
N VAL A 87 -18.47 -6.57 8.38
CA VAL A 87 -19.13 -7.65 9.13
C VAL A 87 -19.00 -8.96 8.36
N GLY A 88 -18.50 -9.98 9.01
CA GLY A 88 -18.34 -11.31 8.47
C GLY A 88 -19.38 -12.32 8.94
N PRO A 89 -19.42 -13.54 8.36
CA PRO A 89 -20.43 -14.58 8.65
C PRO A 89 -20.38 -15.11 10.09
N ARG A 90 -19.25 -14.97 10.79
CA ARG A 90 -19.15 -15.34 12.22
C ARG A 90 -19.81 -14.36 13.19
N LYS A 91 -20.59 -13.39 12.68
CA LYS A 91 -21.19 -12.31 13.49
C LYS A 91 -20.14 -11.47 14.23
N ARG A 92 -18.91 -11.45 13.72
CA ARG A 92 -17.85 -10.55 14.15
C ARG A 92 -17.71 -9.42 13.16
N MET A 93 -17.15 -8.31 13.64
CA MET A 93 -16.97 -7.10 12.85
C MET A 93 -15.60 -6.48 13.08
N LEU A 94 -15.13 -5.78 12.08
CA LEU A 94 -13.99 -4.86 12.17
C LEU A 94 -14.54 -3.44 12.12
N PRO A 95 -14.47 -2.70 13.24
CA PRO A 95 -14.93 -1.32 13.26
C PRO A 95 -13.93 -0.40 12.56
N SER A 96 -14.43 0.71 12.03
CA SER A 96 -13.60 1.83 11.54
C SER A 96 -12.54 1.44 10.49
N VAL A 97 -12.91 0.55 9.55
CA VAL A 97 -12.04 0.21 8.42
C VAL A 97 -11.97 1.40 7.48
N ARG A 98 -10.76 1.85 7.18
CA ARG A 98 -10.48 3.05 6.38
C ARG A 98 -10.88 2.84 4.92
N ILE A 99 -11.50 3.86 4.33
CA ILE A 99 -11.74 3.90 2.89
C ILE A 99 -10.55 4.58 2.22
N LEU A 100 -10.07 3.98 1.12
CA LEU A 100 -9.06 4.57 0.26
C LEU A 100 -9.71 5.04 -1.04
N GLY A 101 -9.46 6.31 -1.35
CA GLY A 101 -9.90 6.94 -2.58
C GLY A 101 -8.80 7.00 -3.65
N PRO A 102 -9.18 7.31 -4.88
CA PRO A 102 -10.54 7.61 -5.36
C PRO A 102 -11.46 6.38 -5.40
N THR A 103 -12.75 6.60 -5.65
CA THR A 103 -13.73 5.52 -5.88
C THR A 103 -13.34 4.67 -7.10
N ARG A 104 -13.83 3.44 -7.13
CA ARG A 104 -13.55 2.45 -8.16
C ARG A 104 -14.84 1.95 -8.82
N PRO A 105 -14.78 1.31 -10.01
CA PRO A 105 -15.97 0.74 -10.64
C PRO A 105 -16.67 -0.34 -9.80
N ALA A 106 -15.94 -1.04 -8.94
CA ALA A 106 -16.48 -2.06 -8.03
C ALA A 106 -15.85 -1.92 -6.65
N SER A 107 -16.65 -2.16 -5.62
CA SER A 107 -16.18 -2.16 -4.23
C SER A 107 -15.35 -3.40 -3.91
N GLN A 108 -14.28 -3.20 -3.12
CA GLN A 108 -13.30 -4.21 -2.76
C GLN A 108 -12.87 -4.01 -1.31
N VAL A 109 -12.71 -5.10 -0.59
CA VAL A 109 -12.21 -5.11 0.79
C VAL A 109 -10.90 -5.89 0.82
N GLU A 110 -9.83 -5.23 1.25
CA GLU A 110 -8.51 -5.84 1.41
C GLU A 110 -8.23 -6.06 2.90
N LEU A 111 -7.99 -7.31 3.26
CA LEU A 111 -7.78 -7.76 4.64
C LEU A 111 -6.53 -8.62 4.73
N ALA A 112 -5.93 -8.67 5.92
CA ALA A 112 -4.95 -9.70 6.27
C ALA A 112 -5.67 -11.04 6.59
N PHE A 113 -4.96 -12.16 6.56
CA PHE A 113 -5.57 -13.46 6.87
C PHE A 113 -6.10 -13.52 8.30
N THR A 114 -5.42 -12.91 9.26
CA THR A 114 -5.90 -12.82 10.66
C THR A 114 -7.27 -12.15 10.76
N ASP A 115 -7.52 -11.12 9.94
CA ASP A 115 -8.84 -10.47 9.85
C ASP A 115 -9.90 -11.42 9.28
N GLY A 116 -9.57 -12.11 8.19
CA GLY A 116 -10.43 -13.12 7.58
C GLY A 116 -10.81 -14.23 8.54
N ILE A 117 -9.82 -14.78 9.26
CA ILE A 117 -10.05 -15.79 10.31
C ILE A 117 -11.00 -15.25 11.38
N SER A 118 -10.79 -14.01 11.83
CA SER A 118 -11.66 -13.37 12.83
C SER A 118 -13.09 -13.23 12.34
N LEU A 119 -13.29 -12.77 11.11
CA LEU A 119 -14.59 -12.58 10.50
C LEU A 119 -15.26 -13.89 10.05
N GLY A 120 -14.47 -14.96 9.85
CA GLY A 120 -14.93 -16.24 9.28
C GLY A 120 -15.05 -16.20 7.76
N ILE A 121 -14.24 -15.40 7.11
CA ILE A 121 -14.16 -15.26 5.65
C ILE A 121 -12.92 -16.02 5.17
N ASP A 122 -13.13 -17.04 4.34
CA ASP A 122 -12.06 -17.74 3.63
C ASP A 122 -11.76 -16.99 2.33
N MET A 123 -10.82 -16.06 2.40
CA MET A 123 -10.52 -15.17 1.28
C MET A 123 -9.27 -15.63 0.52
N PRO A 124 -9.32 -15.58 -0.83
CA PRO A 124 -8.18 -15.92 -1.65
C PRO A 124 -7.16 -14.77 -1.70
N VAL A 125 -5.90 -15.12 -1.97
CA VAL A 125 -4.90 -14.14 -2.42
C VAL A 125 -5.20 -13.77 -3.87
N ARG A 126 -5.34 -12.47 -4.14
CA ARG A 126 -5.65 -11.94 -5.47
C ARG A 126 -4.89 -10.64 -5.74
N GLU A 127 -4.57 -10.40 -6.99
CA GLU A 127 -4.23 -9.07 -7.46
C GLU A 127 -5.42 -8.13 -7.24
N SER A 128 -5.18 -6.92 -6.70
CA SER A 128 -6.21 -5.90 -6.50
C SER A 128 -6.96 -5.61 -7.81
N GLY A 129 -8.29 -5.65 -7.76
CA GLY A 129 -9.17 -5.55 -8.92
C GLY A 129 -9.64 -6.90 -9.49
N ASN A 130 -8.98 -8.01 -9.19
CA ASN A 130 -9.42 -9.36 -9.60
C ASN A 130 -10.38 -9.94 -8.55
N LEU A 131 -11.66 -9.64 -8.68
CA LEU A 131 -12.68 -9.93 -7.67
C LEU A 131 -13.56 -11.15 -8.01
N ALA A 132 -13.36 -11.76 -9.16
CA ALA A 132 -14.20 -12.88 -9.60
C ALA A 132 -14.09 -14.07 -8.64
N ASN A 133 -15.24 -14.61 -8.23
CA ASN A 133 -15.36 -15.76 -7.33
C ASN A 133 -14.68 -15.58 -5.96
N THR A 134 -14.59 -14.33 -5.48
CA THR A 134 -14.12 -14.03 -4.13
C THR A 134 -15.30 -13.99 -3.15
N PRO A 135 -15.10 -14.20 -1.85
CA PRO A 135 -16.18 -14.07 -0.88
C PRO A 135 -16.67 -12.63 -0.75
N GLY A 136 -17.88 -12.50 -0.20
CA GLY A 136 -18.47 -11.22 0.15
C GLY A 136 -18.43 -10.92 1.64
N CYS A 137 -18.94 -9.77 2.00
CA CYS A 137 -19.15 -9.32 3.38
C CYS A 137 -20.25 -8.27 3.44
N VAL A 138 -20.60 -7.83 4.64
CA VAL A 138 -21.50 -6.71 4.83
C VAL A 138 -20.70 -5.49 5.28
N LEU A 139 -20.90 -4.37 4.57
CA LEU A 139 -20.38 -3.06 4.94
C LEU A 139 -21.48 -2.24 5.61
N VAL A 140 -21.17 -1.63 6.74
CA VAL A 140 -22.10 -0.77 7.48
C VAL A 140 -21.51 0.63 7.58
N GLY A 141 -22.23 1.59 7.06
CA GLY A 141 -21.94 3.03 7.16
C GLY A 141 -22.97 3.74 8.04
N PRO A 142 -22.80 5.04 8.24
CA PRO A 142 -23.68 5.83 9.12
C PRO A 142 -25.10 6.01 8.60
N LYS A 143 -25.34 5.80 7.30
CA LYS A 143 -26.64 6.02 6.64
C LYS A 143 -27.23 4.77 6.02
N GLY A 144 -26.45 3.71 5.84
CA GLY A 144 -26.92 2.50 5.20
C GLY A 144 -25.96 1.32 5.30
N VAL A 145 -26.38 0.25 4.64
CA VAL A 145 -25.68 -1.04 4.64
C VAL A 145 -25.55 -1.53 3.20
N VAL A 146 -24.40 -2.07 2.86
CA VAL A 146 -24.13 -2.71 1.57
C VAL A 146 -23.74 -4.16 1.79
N GLU A 147 -24.46 -5.09 1.17
CA GLU A 147 -24.08 -6.49 1.11
C GLU A 147 -23.26 -6.74 -0.15
N LEU A 148 -21.95 -6.85 -0.01
CA LEU A 148 -21.08 -7.26 -1.11
C LEU A 148 -21.21 -8.77 -1.32
N LYS A 149 -21.60 -9.19 -2.52
CA LYS A 149 -21.67 -10.61 -2.90
C LYS A 149 -20.28 -11.20 -3.15
N GLN A 150 -19.33 -10.37 -3.54
CA GLN A 150 -17.93 -10.68 -3.77
C GLN A 150 -17.09 -9.41 -3.52
N GLY A 151 -15.78 -9.55 -3.45
CA GLY A 151 -14.88 -8.40 -3.34
C GLY A 151 -13.96 -8.44 -2.13
N VAL A 152 -14.03 -9.47 -1.28
CA VAL A 152 -13.08 -9.61 -0.16
C VAL A 152 -11.89 -10.44 -0.61
N ILE A 153 -10.70 -9.85 -0.49
CA ILE A 153 -9.44 -10.48 -0.87
C ILE A 153 -8.36 -10.23 0.20
N ARG A 154 -7.37 -11.10 0.23
CA ARG A 154 -6.03 -10.72 0.66
C ARG A 154 -5.27 -10.23 -0.58
N ALA A 155 -4.87 -8.97 -0.59
CA ALA A 155 -4.10 -8.44 -1.70
C ALA A 155 -2.78 -9.21 -1.84
N GLU A 156 -2.47 -9.66 -3.06
CA GLU A 156 -1.19 -10.27 -3.35
C GLU A 156 -0.06 -9.26 -3.11
N ARG A 157 0.99 -9.68 -2.38
CA ARG A 157 2.16 -8.82 -2.20
C ARG A 157 2.73 -8.40 -3.54
N HIS A 158 3.04 -7.14 -3.68
CA HIS A 158 3.46 -6.59 -4.95
C HIS A 158 4.41 -5.40 -4.79
N VAL A 159 5.07 -5.06 -5.87
CA VAL A 159 5.90 -3.86 -5.96
C VAL A 159 5.41 -3.00 -7.11
N HIS A 160 5.11 -1.76 -6.80
CA HIS A 160 4.88 -0.70 -7.78
C HIS A 160 6.21 -0.15 -8.26
N MET A 161 6.35 0.07 -9.57
CA MET A 161 7.56 0.60 -10.19
C MET A 161 7.26 1.58 -11.30
N GLY A 162 8.04 2.66 -11.36
CA GLY A 162 8.16 3.45 -12.59
C GLY A 162 9.00 2.72 -13.65
N PRO A 163 8.95 3.17 -14.92
CA PRO A 163 9.77 2.55 -15.98
C PRO A 163 11.28 2.56 -15.70
N LEU A 164 11.80 3.63 -15.09
CA LEU A 164 13.22 3.73 -14.73
C LEU A 164 13.61 2.78 -13.59
N ASP A 165 12.71 2.55 -12.64
CA ASP A 165 12.93 1.55 -11.58
C ASP A 165 13.00 0.15 -12.21
N ALA A 166 12.03 -0.19 -13.06
CA ALA A 166 11.97 -1.50 -13.72
C ALA A 166 13.22 -1.76 -14.56
N GLU A 167 13.71 -0.75 -15.29
CA GLU A 167 14.97 -0.82 -16.05
C GLU A 167 16.16 -1.05 -15.10
N SER A 168 16.24 -0.31 -14.00
CA SER A 168 17.33 -0.42 -13.02
C SER A 168 17.40 -1.80 -12.36
N TYR A 169 16.25 -2.42 -12.06
CA TYR A 169 16.17 -3.79 -11.54
C TYR A 169 16.23 -4.86 -12.64
N GLY A 170 16.16 -4.48 -13.91
CA GLY A 170 16.14 -5.39 -15.06
C GLY A 170 14.90 -6.28 -15.09
N VAL A 171 13.73 -5.77 -14.69
CA VAL A 171 12.47 -6.51 -14.62
C VAL A 171 11.40 -5.87 -15.51
N LYS A 172 10.36 -6.64 -15.79
CA LYS A 172 9.19 -6.22 -16.58
C LYS A 172 7.91 -6.34 -15.77
N ASP A 173 6.86 -5.69 -16.27
CA ASP A 173 5.52 -5.84 -15.70
C ASP A 173 5.11 -7.31 -15.64
N LYS A 174 4.46 -7.69 -14.52
CA LYS A 174 4.03 -9.07 -14.20
C LYS A 174 5.15 -10.09 -13.92
N GLU A 175 6.41 -9.71 -13.95
CA GLU A 175 7.48 -10.57 -13.41
C GLU A 175 7.37 -10.67 -11.89
N ARG A 176 8.19 -11.51 -11.29
CA ARG A 176 8.22 -11.77 -9.84
C ARG A 176 9.56 -11.36 -9.27
N MET A 177 9.53 -10.78 -8.08
CA MET A 177 10.73 -10.39 -7.33
C MET A 177 10.66 -10.95 -5.91
N THR A 178 11.77 -10.80 -5.21
CA THR A 178 11.94 -11.21 -3.81
C THR A 178 12.26 -9.97 -2.97
N LEU A 179 11.57 -9.82 -1.84
CA LEU A 179 11.89 -8.82 -0.82
C LEU A 179 12.57 -9.49 0.36
N ARG A 180 13.72 -8.98 0.78
CA ARG A 180 14.37 -9.36 2.03
C ARG A 180 14.34 -8.21 3.01
N VAL A 181 13.83 -8.47 4.20
CA VAL A 181 13.72 -7.53 5.32
C VAL A 181 14.70 -7.95 6.40
N HIS A 182 15.60 -7.07 6.79
CA HIS A 182 16.58 -7.29 7.85
C HIS A 182 16.15 -6.54 9.10
N ALA A 183 15.53 -7.23 10.04
CA ALA A 183 15.25 -6.73 11.37
C ALA A 183 16.15 -7.45 12.41
N ASN A 184 16.31 -6.86 13.58
CA ASN A 184 17.15 -7.41 14.62
C ASN A 184 16.65 -8.78 15.12
N GLY A 185 17.41 -9.83 14.85
CA GLY A 185 17.03 -11.21 15.19
C GLY A 185 15.93 -11.81 14.31
N CYS A 186 15.46 -11.08 13.31
CA CYS A 186 14.38 -11.51 12.42
C CYS A 186 14.64 -11.10 10.97
N THR A 187 15.45 -11.87 10.25
CA THR A 187 15.59 -11.67 8.79
C THR A 187 14.56 -12.51 8.06
N THR A 188 13.68 -11.85 7.34
CA THR A 188 12.58 -12.52 6.60
C THR A 188 12.72 -12.26 5.11
N THR A 189 12.46 -13.29 4.32
CA THR A 189 12.45 -13.20 2.85
C THR A 189 11.06 -13.54 2.34
N PHE A 190 10.48 -12.62 1.56
CA PHE A 190 9.22 -12.80 0.87
C PHE A 190 9.49 -13.01 -0.62
N GLU A 191 9.14 -14.15 -1.13
CA GLU A 191 9.25 -14.47 -2.54
C GLU A 191 7.94 -14.15 -3.29
N ASN A 192 8.02 -14.15 -4.62
CA ASN A 192 6.87 -14.01 -5.51
C ASN A 192 6.13 -12.67 -5.41
N LEU A 193 6.81 -11.56 -5.13
CA LEU A 193 6.20 -10.23 -5.24
C LEU A 193 5.87 -9.92 -6.69
N LEU A 194 4.61 -9.59 -6.97
CA LEU A 194 4.17 -9.22 -8.30
C LEU A 194 4.69 -7.84 -8.69
N VAL A 195 5.44 -7.75 -9.78
CA VAL A 195 5.89 -6.46 -10.35
C VAL A 195 4.74 -5.79 -11.10
N ARG A 196 4.47 -4.54 -10.79
CA ARG A 196 3.46 -3.70 -11.42
C ARG A 196 4.11 -2.42 -11.94
N VAL A 197 4.39 -2.37 -13.24
CA VAL A 197 5.05 -1.22 -13.87
C VAL A 197 4.02 -0.26 -14.44
N GLY A 198 4.16 1.03 -14.14
CA GLY A 198 3.28 2.07 -14.66
C GLY A 198 3.94 3.44 -14.74
N LYS A 199 3.46 4.29 -15.65
CA LYS A 199 3.92 5.68 -15.73
C LYS A 199 3.42 6.48 -14.53
N GLY A 200 4.30 7.30 -13.93
CA GLY A 200 3.95 8.12 -12.77
C GLY A 200 3.81 7.34 -11.46
N ILE A 201 4.10 6.04 -11.47
CA ILE A 201 4.10 5.20 -10.26
C ILE A 201 5.46 5.31 -9.59
N LYS A 202 5.46 5.45 -8.27
CA LYS A 202 6.66 5.47 -7.41
C LYS A 202 7.02 4.06 -6.97
N LEU A 203 8.33 3.82 -6.76
CA LEU A 203 8.81 2.54 -6.27
C LEU A 203 8.34 2.28 -4.84
N GLU A 204 7.45 1.30 -4.68
CA GLU A 204 6.87 0.96 -3.38
C GLU A 204 6.47 -0.53 -3.34
N VAL A 205 6.96 -1.24 -2.33
CA VAL A 205 6.51 -2.59 -2.02
C VAL A 205 5.34 -2.53 -1.05
N HIS A 206 4.31 -3.31 -1.31
CA HIS A 206 3.16 -3.49 -0.44
C HIS A 206 3.14 -4.90 0.16
N LEU A 207 3.17 -4.95 1.50
CA LEU A 207 2.90 -6.13 2.31
C LEU A 207 1.61 -5.92 3.09
N ASP A 208 0.92 -6.99 3.46
CA ASP A 208 -0.20 -6.87 4.40
C ASP A 208 0.29 -6.74 5.86
N THR A 209 -0.64 -6.55 6.79
CA THR A 209 -0.32 -6.37 8.22
C THR A 209 0.32 -7.62 8.82
N ASP A 210 -0.11 -8.83 8.43
CA ASP A 210 0.45 -10.07 8.97
C ASP A 210 1.89 -10.26 8.48
N GLU A 211 2.16 -9.96 7.20
CA GLU A 211 3.49 -10.04 6.60
C GLU A 211 4.45 -9.00 7.22
N GLY A 212 4.00 -7.75 7.34
CA GLY A 212 4.80 -6.70 7.95
C GLY A 212 5.16 -6.99 9.39
N ASN A 213 4.20 -7.48 10.18
CA ASN A 213 4.42 -7.88 11.57
C ASN A 213 5.35 -9.10 11.68
N ALA A 214 5.17 -10.12 10.82
CA ALA A 214 6.04 -11.30 10.82
C ALA A 214 7.49 -10.98 10.51
N ALA A 215 7.75 -9.93 9.73
CA ALA A 215 9.09 -9.48 9.37
C ALA A 215 9.66 -8.41 10.31
N ASP A 216 8.90 -7.97 11.31
CA ASP A 216 9.25 -6.82 12.16
C ASP A 216 9.68 -5.60 11.32
N LEU A 217 8.87 -5.30 10.29
CA LEU A 217 9.21 -4.29 9.28
C LEU A 217 9.41 -2.89 9.89
N GLU A 218 8.72 -2.57 10.97
CA GLU A 218 8.83 -1.28 11.66
C GLU A 218 10.25 -1.04 12.22
N HIS A 219 10.93 -2.10 12.64
CA HIS A 219 12.29 -2.05 13.19
C HIS A 219 13.35 -2.55 12.19
N ALA A 220 13.00 -2.67 10.91
CA ALA A 220 13.94 -3.12 9.90
C ALA A 220 15.10 -2.12 9.73
N SER A 221 16.31 -2.62 9.82
CA SER A 221 17.54 -1.85 9.58
C SER A 221 17.86 -1.70 8.09
N LYS A 222 17.38 -2.64 7.27
CA LYS A 222 17.61 -2.67 5.82
C LYS A 222 16.51 -3.47 5.12
N VAL A 223 16.15 -3.05 3.92
CA VAL A 223 15.30 -3.81 2.99
C VAL A 223 16.01 -3.94 1.65
N GLU A 224 15.87 -5.09 1.00
CA GLU A 224 16.47 -5.38 -0.30
C GLU A 224 15.42 -5.98 -1.23
N LEU A 225 15.29 -5.39 -2.41
CA LEU A 225 14.46 -5.92 -3.48
C LEU A 225 15.36 -6.62 -4.49
N ILE A 226 15.11 -7.91 -4.72
CA ILE A 226 16.00 -8.83 -5.45
C ILE A 226 15.19 -9.43 -6.60
N LYS A 227 15.80 -9.44 -7.78
CA LYS A 227 15.28 -10.13 -8.96
C LYS A 227 15.40 -11.63 -8.83
#